data_d847d98e4577945fb8572b0af2af441c
#
_entry.id   d847d98e4577945fb8572b0af2af441c
#
_cell.length_a   1.000
_cell.length_b   1.000
_cell.length_c   1.000
_cell.angle_alpha   90.00
_cell.angle_beta   90.00
_cell.angle_gamma   90.00
#
_symmetry.space_group_name_H-M   'P 1'
#
loop_
_entity.id
_entity.type
_entity.pdbx_description
1 polymer ?
#
loop_
_entity_poly.entity_id
_entity_poly.type
_entity_poly.pdbx_seq_one_letter_code
_entity_poly.pdbx_strand_id
1 'polypeptide(L)'
;MRPKWCENGSVSSSFASRTYRAEGVVLRTHKLGEADRIIVFLTRDHGQVRAVAKGVRRTSSKFGSRLEPYMTVDLQLVAGRNLDVVTQVQTKGAYGHGIAADYGRYTAAAAIAETAERLTDADGESSGAQYNLIVGALSALSRGLHAPELILDSYLLRALATAGWAPSFTDCARCGAPGPHTAFSAPLGGGVCPDCRPPGAASPAPESMELLAALLSGNWETADASSPHSRREAAGLVASYLQWHLERVVKSLKLVERQ
;
A
#
# COMPACT_ATOMS: atom_id res chain seq x y z
N MET A 1 5.86 -54.65 -47.22
CA MET A 1 5.85 -54.63 -45.75
C MET A 1 6.96 -53.74 -45.28
N ARG A 2 6.65 -52.55 -44.73
CA ARG A 2 7.60 -51.66 -44.03
C ARG A 2 7.02 -51.36 -42.63
N PRO A 3 7.77 -51.50 -41.55
CA PRO A 3 7.30 -51.16 -40.21
C PRO A 3 7.32 -49.66 -39.99
N LYS A 4 6.22 -49.11 -39.44
CA LYS A 4 6.11 -47.76 -38.92
C LYS A 4 6.92 -47.68 -37.61
N TRP A 5 7.93 -46.81 -37.55
CA TRP A 5 8.63 -46.45 -36.33
C TRP A 5 7.97 -45.24 -35.73
N CYS A 6 7.78 -45.32 -34.41
CA CYS A 6 7.13 -44.32 -33.54
C CYS A 6 7.83 -42.96 -33.63
N GLU A 7 7.03 -41.93 -33.86
CA GLU A 7 7.41 -40.56 -33.59
C GLU A 7 7.53 -40.37 -32.08
N ASN A 8 8.73 -40.16 -31.61
CA ASN A 8 8.97 -39.68 -30.24
C ASN A 8 8.47 -38.25 -30.12
N GLY A 9 7.30 -38.07 -29.51
CA GLY A 9 6.80 -36.80 -29.08
C GLY A 9 7.73 -36.21 -28.03
N SER A 10 8.40 -35.12 -28.35
CA SER A 10 9.24 -34.37 -27.45
C SER A 10 8.36 -33.67 -26.37
N VAL A 11 8.30 -34.27 -25.18
CA VAL A 11 7.72 -33.68 -23.98
C VAL A 11 8.81 -32.84 -23.32
N SER A 12 9.08 -31.64 -23.81
CA SER A 12 10.03 -30.74 -23.12
C SER A 12 9.82 -29.25 -23.37
N SER A 13 8.57 -28.74 -23.40
CA SER A 13 8.36 -27.29 -23.57
C SER A 13 7.51 -26.60 -22.51
N SER A 14 7.08 -27.25 -21.43
CA SER A 14 6.11 -26.64 -20.50
C SER A 14 6.69 -26.02 -19.22
N PHE A 15 7.97 -26.25 -18.89
CA PHE A 15 8.56 -25.73 -17.65
C PHE A 15 9.19 -24.34 -17.78
N ALA A 16 9.72 -23.98 -18.93
CA ALA A 16 10.38 -22.68 -19.15
C ALA A 16 9.40 -21.49 -19.18
N SER A 17 8.12 -21.72 -19.53
CA SER A 17 7.09 -20.66 -19.65
C SER A 17 6.41 -20.26 -18.34
N ARG A 18 6.72 -20.90 -17.22
CA ARG A 18 6.11 -20.64 -15.91
C ARG A 18 6.95 -19.79 -14.97
N THR A 19 8.19 -19.49 -15.34
CA THR A 19 9.09 -18.69 -14.50
C THR A 19 9.04 -17.24 -14.95
N TYR A 20 8.86 -16.32 -13.99
CA TYR A 20 8.86 -14.88 -14.25
C TYR A 20 9.61 -14.11 -13.17
N ARG A 21 9.98 -12.88 -13.46
CA ARG A 21 10.59 -11.94 -12.51
C ARG A 21 9.60 -10.86 -12.12
N ALA A 22 9.70 -10.41 -10.87
CA ALA A 22 8.90 -9.30 -10.36
C ALA A 22 9.70 -8.49 -9.35
N GLU A 23 9.59 -7.18 -9.43
CA GLU A 23 9.99 -6.28 -8.35
C GLU A 23 8.81 -6.09 -7.42
N GLY A 24 8.98 -6.36 -6.12
CA GLY A 24 7.87 -6.35 -5.17
C GLY A 24 8.25 -5.84 -3.79
N VAL A 25 7.24 -5.36 -3.06
CA VAL A 25 7.32 -5.04 -1.64
C VAL A 25 6.58 -6.12 -0.84
N VAL A 26 7.19 -6.59 0.25
CA VAL A 26 6.55 -7.56 1.16
C VAL A 26 5.52 -6.83 2.02
N LEU A 27 4.23 -7.11 1.80
CA LEU A 27 3.13 -6.53 2.58
C LEU A 27 2.89 -7.34 3.85
N ARG A 28 2.80 -8.66 3.72
CA ARG A 28 2.43 -9.56 4.83
C ARG A 28 3.02 -10.94 4.66
N THR A 29 3.21 -11.62 5.79
CA THR A 29 3.65 -13.02 5.81
C THR A 29 2.71 -13.87 6.66
N HIS A 30 2.39 -15.09 6.20
CA HIS A 30 1.61 -16.08 6.94
C HIS A 30 2.41 -17.36 7.12
N LYS A 31 2.34 -17.99 8.29
CA LYS A 31 2.96 -19.29 8.53
C LYS A 31 2.26 -20.35 7.68
N LEU A 32 3.04 -21.22 7.03
CA LEU A 32 2.56 -22.38 6.29
C LEU A 32 3.35 -23.61 6.75
N GLY A 33 2.69 -24.52 7.47
CA GLY A 33 3.37 -25.64 8.11
C GLY A 33 4.50 -25.22 9.05
N GLU A 34 5.53 -26.05 9.18
CA GLU A 34 6.61 -25.85 10.13
C GLU A 34 7.71 -24.90 9.61
N ALA A 35 8.06 -24.99 8.32
CA ALA A 35 9.24 -24.34 7.76
C ALA A 35 8.93 -23.26 6.72
N ASP A 36 7.73 -23.20 6.19
CA ASP A 36 7.36 -22.36 5.06
C ASP A 36 6.57 -21.12 5.49
N ARG A 37 6.46 -20.16 4.58
CA ARG A 37 5.52 -19.02 4.70
C ARG A 37 4.84 -18.76 3.37
N ILE A 38 3.60 -18.28 3.41
CA ILE A 38 2.96 -17.57 2.31
C ILE A 38 3.33 -16.11 2.49
N ILE A 39 3.85 -15.52 1.43
CA ILE A 39 4.22 -14.09 1.37
C ILE A 39 3.25 -13.39 0.44
N VAL A 40 2.70 -12.27 0.87
CA VAL A 40 1.88 -11.37 0.06
C VAL A 40 2.76 -10.21 -0.38
N PHE A 41 2.91 -10.04 -1.69
CA PHE A 41 3.65 -8.97 -2.31
C PHE A 41 2.71 -8.01 -3.04
N LEU A 42 3.02 -6.72 -3.02
CA LEU A 42 2.61 -5.81 -4.07
C LEU A 42 3.77 -5.70 -5.05
N THR A 43 3.53 -6.10 -6.29
CA THR A 43 4.56 -6.04 -7.34
C THR A 43 4.33 -4.84 -8.26
N ARG A 44 5.39 -4.42 -8.94
CA ARG A 44 5.33 -3.27 -9.86
C ARG A 44 4.44 -3.56 -11.09
N ASP A 45 4.57 -4.77 -11.67
CA ASP A 45 4.04 -5.09 -12.99
C ASP A 45 2.99 -6.22 -13.00
N HIS A 46 2.79 -6.90 -11.86
CA HIS A 46 1.89 -8.06 -11.74
C HIS A 46 0.84 -7.91 -10.63
N GLY A 47 0.59 -6.68 -10.17
CA GLY A 47 -0.36 -6.45 -9.08
C GLY A 47 0.01 -7.16 -7.79
N GLN A 48 -1.00 -7.66 -7.07
CA GLN A 48 -0.79 -8.42 -5.85
C GLN A 48 -0.45 -9.88 -6.17
N VAL A 49 0.72 -10.34 -5.69
CA VAL A 49 1.19 -11.71 -5.87
C VAL A 49 1.25 -12.42 -4.50
N ARG A 50 0.73 -13.63 -4.44
CA ARG A 50 0.84 -14.50 -3.27
C ARG A 50 1.71 -15.70 -3.60
N ALA A 51 2.83 -15.85 -2.89
CA ALA A 51 3.79 -16.91 -3.18
C ALA A 51 4.26 -17.65 -1.94
N VAL A 52 4.57 -18.95 -2.09
CA VAL A 52 5.16 -19.79 -1.04
C VAL A 52 6.67 -19.63 -1.06
N ALA A 53 7.25 -19.27 0.09
CA ALA A 53 8.68 -19.31 0.34
C ALA A 53 9.02 -20.57 1.14
N LYS A 54 9.47 -21.62 0.43
CA LYS A 54 9.79 -22.92 1.04
C LYS A 54 11.03 -22.83 1.92
N GLY A 55 10.97 -23.37 3.12
CA GLY A 55 12.07 -23.43 4.08
C GLY A 55 12.49 -22.08 4.64
N VAL A 56 11.72 -21.01 4.44
CA VAL A 56 12.10 -19.64 4.84
C VAL A 56 12.31 -19.49 6.35
N ARG A 57 11.65 -20.32 7.16
CA ARG A 57 11.76 -20.31 8.63
C ARG A 57 12.90 -21.16 9.19
N ARG A 58 13.62 -21.89 8.35
CA ARG A 58 14.80 -22.66 8.78
C ARG A 58 15.98 -21.73 9.03
N THR A 59 16.81 -22.04 10.02
CA THR A 59 18.04 -21.28 10.32
C THR A 59 19.00 -21.22 9.14
N SER A 60 19.02 -22.30 8.33
CA SER A 60 19.83 -22.40 7.09
C SER A 60 19.09 -21.87 5.85
N SER A 61 18.05 -21.02 6.03
CA SER A 61 17.25 -20.53 4.91
C SER A 61 18.09 -19.69 3.94
N LYS A 62 18.00 -20.02 2.64
CA LYS A 62 18.60 -19.22 1.57
C LYS A 62 17.96 -17.83 1.42
N PHE A 63 16.78 -17.62 1.98
CA PHE A 63 16.06 -16.35 1.90
C PHE A 63 16.44 -15.40 3.05
N GLY A 64 16.74 -15.95 4.24
CA GLY A 64 17.02 -15.15 5.44
C GLY A 64 15.92 -14.13 5.74
N SER A 65 16.32 -12.93 6.15
CA SER A 65 15.41 -11.83 6.46
C SER A 65 14.87 -11.06 5.24
N ARG A 66 15.23 -11.46 4.02
CA ARG A 66 14.85 -10.74 2.80
C ARG A 66 13.35 -10.73 2.51
N LEU A 67 12.61 -11.69 3.10
CA LEU A 67 11.15 -11.83 2.93
C LEU A 67 10.37 -11.43 4.20
N GLU A 68 10.98 -10.65 5.09
CA GLU A 68 10.24 -10.04 6.21
C GLU A 68 9.43 -8.83 5.71
N PRO A 69 8.35 -8.43 6.43
CA PRO A 69 7.52 -7.28 6.04
C PRO A 69 8.35 -6.02 5.78
N TYR A 70 7.88 -5.20 4.84
CA TYR A 70 8.45 -3.92 4.42
C TYR A 70 9.78 -4.01 3.67
N MET A 71 10.23 -5.21 3.32
CA MET A 71 11.37 -5.40 2.43
C MET A 71 10.95 -5.19 0.98
N THR A 72 11.76 -4.47 0.21
CA THR A 72 11.63 -4.35 -1.24
C THR A 72 12.61 -5.30 -1.90
N VAL A 73 12.13 -6.13 -2.80
CA VAL A 73 12.90 -7.26 -3.35
C VAL A 73 12.71 -7.42 -4.86
N ASP A 74 13.74 -7.92 -5.51
CA ASP A 74 13.67 -8.51 -6.85
C ASP A 74 13.50 -10.02 -6.68
N LEU A 75 12.48 -10.57 -7.32
CA LEU A 75 11.99 -11.93 -7.16
C LEU A 75 12.10 -12.72 -8.47
N GLN A 76 12.49 -13.97 -8.36
CA GLN A 76 12.20 -14.98 -9.37
C GLN A 76 11.12 -15.91 -8.83
N LEU A 77 10.04 -16.03 -9.56
CA LEU A 77 8.84 -16.76 -9.20
C LEU A 77 8.55 -17.84 -10.24
N VAL A 78 7.96 -18.93 -9.78
CA VAL A 78 7.34 -19.95 -10.64
C VAL A 78 5.85 -19.87 -10.43
N ALA A 79 5.10 -19.61 -11.50
CA ALA A 79 3.65 -19.54 -11.46
C ALA A 79 3.05 -20.87 -11.02
N GLY A 80 2.21 -20.82 -10.00
CA GLY A 80 1.44 -21.93 -9.47
C GLY A 80 -0.04 -21.87 -9.85
N ARG A 81 -0.81 -22.83 -9.44
CA ARG A 81 -2.26 -22.86 -9.68
C ARG A 81 -3.02 -21.85 -8.81
N ASN A 82 -2.67 -21.76 -7.52
CA ASN A 82 -3.30 -20.88 -6.54
C ASN A 82 -2.29 -19.98 -5.83
N LEU A 83 -1.07 -20.44 -5.68
CA LEU A 83 0.04 -19.72 -5.07
C LEU A 83 1.29 -19.96 -5.89
N ASP A 84 2.03 -18.90 -6.14
CA ASP A 84 3.32 -18.99 -6.81
C ASP A 84 4.39 -19.54 -5.86
N VAL A 85 5.58 -19.82 -6.38
CA VAL A 85 6.72 -20.28 -5.57
C VAL A 85 7.90 -19.35 -5.75
N VAL A 86 8.40 -18.81 -4.65
CA VAL A 86 9.63 -18.01 -4.65
C VAL A 86 10.83 -18.94 -4.85
N THR A 87 11.59 -18.73 -5.92
CA THR A 87 12.80 -19.51 -6.24
C THR A 87 14.07 -18.73 -5.90
N GLN A 88 14.11 -17.43 -6.18
CA GLN A 88 15.21 -16.53 -5.84
C GLN A 88 14.68 -15.21 -5.31
N VAL A 89 15.47 -14.56 -4.46
CA VAL A 89 15.19 -13.23 -3.91
C VAL A 89 16.49 -12.44 -3.77
N GLN A 90 16.45 -11.18 -4.18
CA GLN A 90 17.50 -10.20 -3.96
C GLN A 90 16.89 -8.95 -3.32
N THR A 91 17.51 -8.46 -2.25
CA THR A 91 17.05 -7.22 -1.58
C THR A 91 17.39 -6.01 -2.44
N LYS A 92 16.40 -5.15 -2.65
CA LYS A 92 16.55 -3.82 -3.25
C LYS A 92 16.47 -2.70 -2.20
N GLY A 93 15.62 -2.84 -1.20
CA GLY A 93 15.49 -1.91 -0.09
C GLY A 93 15.16 -2.63 1.22
N ALA A 94 15.87 -2.29 2.30
CA ALA A 94 15.75 -2.91 3.61
C ALA A 94 15.13 -1.92 4.62
N TYR A 95 13.87 -1.56 4.44
CA TYR A 95 13.21 -0.55 5.26
C TYR A 95 12.80 -1.08 6.64
N GLY A 96 12.63 -2.39 6.78
CA GLY A 96 12.12 -3.03 7.99
C GLY A 96 12.90 -2.70 9.27
N HIS A 97 14.25 -2.55 9.20
CA HIS A 97 15.04 -2.22 10.38
C HIS A 97 14.76 -0.83 10.92
N GLY A 98 14.73 0.20 10.06
CA GLY A 98 14.43 1.57 10.46
C GLY A 98 12.98 1.75 10.93
N ILE A 99 12.06 0.96 10.39
CA ILE A 99 10.66 0.95 10.79
C ILE A 99 10.49 0.26 12.14
N ALA A 100 11.12 -0.90 12.37
CA ALA A 100 10.98 -1.67 13.60
C ALA A 100 11.64 -1.01 14.84
N ALA A 101 12.50 -0.02 14.63
CA ALA A 101 13.16 0.72 15.70
C ALA A 101 12.23 1.70 16.44
N ASP A 102 11.05 1.99 15.90
CA ASP A 102 10.10 2.97 16.44
C ASP A 102 8.67 2.45 16.31
N TYR A 103 7.90 2.53 17.40
CA TYR A 103 6.53 2.01 17.44
C TYR A 103 5.58 2.77 16.51
N GLY A 104 5.69 4.11 16.44
CA GLY A 104 4.88 4.94 15.55
C GLY A 104 5.14 4.61 14.07
N ARG A 105 6.41 4.46 13.69
CA ARG A 105 6.78 4.01 12.33
C ARG A 105 6.25 2.63 12.01
N TYR A 106 6.34 1.70 12.97
CA TYR A 106 5.87 0.32 12.78
C TYR A 106 4.36 0.26 12.58
N THR A 107 3.58 0.96 13.41
CA THR A 107 2.11 0.98 13.29
C THR A 107 1.64 1.71 12.03
N ALA A 108 2.30 2.81 11.64
CA ALA A 108 2.06 3.48 10.37
C ALA A 108 2.35 2.57 9.18
N ALA A 109 3.50 1.88 9.16
CA ALA A 109 3.84 0.93 8.10
C ALA A 109 2.85 -0.24 8.01
N ALA A 110 2.34 -0.73 9.15
CA ALA A 110 1.32 -1.77 9.18
C ALA A 110 0.00 -1.30 8.55
N ALA A 111 -0.43 -0.06 8.83
CA ALA A 111 -1.62 0.53 8.24
C ALA A 111 -1.45 0.78 6.72
N ILE A 112 -0.27 1.24 6.30
CA ILE A 112 0.09 1.41 4.90
C ILE A 112 0.03 0.07 4.15
N ALA A 113 0.67 -0.98 4.68
CA ALA A 113 0.70 -2.28 4.04
C ALA A 113 -0.69 -2.94 3.98
N GLU A 114 -1.50 -2.83 5.04
CA GLU A 114 -2.88 -3.33 5.05
C GLU A 114 -3.76 -2.58 4.03
N THR A 115 -3.58 -1.26 3.90
CA THR A 115 -4.32 -0.46 2.91
C THR A 115 -3.89 -0.82 1.49
N ALA A 116 -2.58 -0.97 1.23
CA ALA A 116 -2.07 -1.41 -0.06
C ALA A 116 -2.67 -2.76 -0.47
N GLU A 117 -2.70 -3.75 0.46
CA GLU A 117 -3.29 -5.07 0.22
C GLU A 117 -4.77 -5.00 -0.16
N ARG A 118 -5.50 -3.98 0.29
CA ARG A 118 -6.93 -3.81 0.01
C ARG A 118 -7.25 -3.01 -1.25
N LEU A 119 -6.35 -2.10 -1.62
CA LEU A 119 -6.52 -1.25 -2.80
C LEU A 119 -5.98 -1.88 -4.09
N THR A 120 -5.28 -3.01 -3.98
CA THR A 120 -4.65 -3.65 -5.15
C THR A 120 -5.17 -5.06 -5.34
N ASP A 121 -5.53 -5.38 -6.58
CA ASP A 121 -5.95 -6.71 -7.01
C ASP A 121 -4.82 -7.42 -7.78
N ALA A 122 -5.06 -8.71 -8.08
CA ALA A 122 -4.14 -9.51 -8.89
C ALA A 122 -4.04 -9.04 -10.34
N ASP A 123 -5.05 -8.35 -10.86
CA ASP A 123 -5.13 -7.91 -12.26
C ASP A 123 -4.48 -6.55 -12.56
N GLY A 124 -4.09 -5.83 -11.57
CA GLY A 124 -3.03 -4.83 -11.43
C GLY A 124 -2.86 -3.66 -12.41
N GLU A 125 -3.91 -3.13 -13.04
CA GLU A 125 -3.76 -1.98 -13.96
C GLU A 125 -3.09 -0.73 -13.33
N SER A 126 -3.29 -0.50 -12.03
CA SER A 126 -2.66 0.62 -11.27
C SER A 126 -1.49 0.20 -10.38
N SER A 127 -1.01 -1.04 -10.51
CA SER A 127 -0.03 -1.62 -9.58
C SER A 127 1.28 -0.84 -9.51
N GLY A 128 1.81 -0.36 -10.63
CA GLY A 128 3.07 0.39 -10.67
C GLY A 128 3.01 1.71 -9.91
N ALA A 129 1.91 2.45 -9.99
CA ALA A 129 1.71 3.69 -9.24
C ALA A 129 1.57 3.42 -7.74
N GLN A 130 0.75 2.43 -7.34
CA GLN A 130 0.62 1.99 -5.95
C GLN A 130 1.93 1.45 -5.38
N TYR A 131 2.69 0.67 -6.18
CA TYR A 131 4.01 0.18 -5.82
C TYR A 131 4.99 1.33 -5.53
N ASN A 132 5.10 2.31 -6.41
CA ASN A 132 5.99 3.45 -6.20
C ASN A 132 5.59 4.26 -4.95
N LEU A 133 4.29 4.42 -4.72
CA LEU A 133 3.76 5.15 -3.58
C LEU A 133 4.10 4.46 -2.25
N ILE A 134 3.90 3.14 -2.14
CA ILE A 134 4.22 2.41 -0.90
C ILE A 134 5.73 2.37 -0.65
N VAL A 135 6.55 2.18 -1.68
CA VAL A 135 8.02 2.20 -1.56
C VAL A 135 8.49 3.55 -1.04
N GLY A 136 7.95 4.66 -1.58
CA GLY A 136 8.23 6.02 -1.11
C GLY A 136 7.86 6.22 0.37
N ALA A 137 6.67 5.80 0.77
CA ALA A 137 6.19 5.91 2.15
C ALA A 137 7.03 5.09 3.13
N LEU A 138 7.34 3.82 2.80
CA LEU A 138 8.20 2.96 3.63
C LEU A 138 9.64 3.50 3.75
N SER A 139 10.18 4.07 2.67
CA SER A 139 11.48 4.73 2.69
C SER A 139 11.48 5.95 3.60
N ALA A 140 10.44 6.80 3.52
CA ALA A 140 10.29 7.98 4.37
C ALA A 140 10.16 7.60 5.85
N LEU A 141 9.34 6.60 6.18
CA LEU A 141 9.21 6.06 7.53
C LEU A 141 10.54 5.51 8.07
N SER A 142 11.23 4.68 7.28
CA SER A 142 12.52 4.07 7.68
C SER A 142 13.58 5.10 8.00
N ARG A 143 13.59 6.20 7.24
CA ARG A 143 14.54 7.32 7.40
C ARG A 143 14.11 8.36 8.43
N GLY A 144 12.83 8.34 8.87
CA GLY A 144 12.27 9.32 9.79
C GLY A 144 12.25 10.73 9.20
N LEU A 145 11.86 10.86 7.94
CA LEU A 145 11.88 12.15 7.25
C LEU A 145 10.81 13.11 7.77
N HIS A 146 9.67 12.59 8.19
CA HIS A 146 8.52 13.33 8.70
C HIS A 146 7.87 12.53 9.84
N ALA A 147 6.93 13.12 10.55
CA ALA A 147 6.14 12.43 11.57
C ALA A 147 5.39 11.22 10.96
N PRO A 148 5.42 10.03 11.61
CA PRO A 148 4.84 8.80 11.05
C PRO A 148 3.38 8.92 10.67
N GLU A 149 2.58 9.66 11.45
CA GLU A 149 1.17 9.90 11.20
C GLU A 149 0.93 10.76 9.95
N LEU A 150 1.79 11.74 9.66
CA LEU A 150 1.69 12.56 8.44
C LEU A 150 2.06 11.74 7.19
N ILE A 151 3.10 10.89 7.28
CA ILE A 151 3.46 9.98 6.18
C ILE A 151 2.31 9.02 5.89
N LEU A 152 1.67 8.47 6.94
CA LEU A 152 0.52 7.59 6.81
C LEU A 152 -0.65 8.31 6.12
N ASP A 153 -1.07 9.47 6.63
CA ASP A 153 -2.23 10.19 6.11
C ASP A 153 -2.00 10.66 4.66
N SER A 154 -0.78 11.13 4.33
CA SER A 154 -0.38 11.41 2.94
C SER A 154 -0.46 10.18 2.05
N TYR A 155 0.05 9.03 2.52
CA TYR A 155 -0.05 7.78 1.77
C TYR A 155 -1.51 7.39 1.52
N LEU A 156 -2.38 7.44 2.54
CA LEU A 156 -3.79 7.05 2.41
C LEU A 156 -4.53 7.89 1.38
N LEU A 157 -4.38 9.22 1.43
CA LEU A 157 -4.99 10.14 0.47
C LEU A 157 -4.51 9.89 -0.96
N ARG A 158 -3.20 9.74 -1.14
CA ARG A 158 -2.60 9.52 -2.46
C ARG A 158 -2.89 8.12 -3.01
N ALA A 159 -2.97 7.10 -2.16
CA ALA A 159 -3.34 5.75 -2.56
C ALA A 159 -4.80 5.68 -3.03
N LEU A 160 -5.72 6.38 -2.34
CA LEU A 160 -7.11 6.53 -2.77
C LEU A 160 -7.20 7.31 -4.09
N ALA A 161 -6.44 8.41 -4.24
CA ALA A 161 -6.40 9.16 -5.48
C ALA A 161 -5.90 8.30 -6.66
N THR A 162 -4.88 7.48 -6.45
CA THR A 162 -4.36 6.53 -7.46
C THR A 162 -5.39 5.44 -7.80
N ALA A 163 -6.25 5.07 -6.85
CA ALA A 163 -7.36 4.13 -7.08
C ALA A 163 -8.60 4.78 -7.74
N GLY A 164 -8.53 6.05 -8.13
CA GLY A 164 -9.63 6.77 -8.78
C GLY A 164 -10.54 7.55 -7.84
N TRP A 165 -10.23 7.59 -6.53
CA TRP A 165 -10.98 8.32 -5.51
C TRP A 165 -10.17 9.50 -4.98
N ALA A 166 -9.80 10.43 -5.88
CA ALA A 166 -9.07 11.63 -5.51
C ALA A 166 -9.98 12.60 -4.75
N PRO A 167 -9.69 12.96 -3.48
CA PRO A 167 -10.49 13.96 -2.78
C PRO A 167 -10.19 15.38 -3.28
N SER A 168 -11.22 16.24 -3.28
CA SER A 168 -11.05 17.66 -3.54
C SER A 168 -11.00 18.44 -2.23
N PHE A 169 -9.97 19.29 -2.06
CA PHE A 169 -9.82 20.15 -0.89
C PHE A 169 -9.82 21.65 -1.24
N THR A 170 -9.65 21.99 -2.52
CA THR A 170 -9.63 23.36 -3.02
C THR A 170 -10.98 23.79 -3.58
N ASP A 171 -11.57 22.94 -4.43
CA ASP A 171 -12.83 23.22 -5.07
C ASP A 171 -13.96 22.36 -4.47
N CYS A 172 -15.21 22.79 -4.62
CA CYS A 172 -16.35 22.01 -4.14
C CYS A 172 -16.41 20.66 -4.90
N ALA A 173 -16.34 19.56 -4.16
CA ALA A 173 -16.35 18.21 -4.72
C ALA A 173 -17.65 17.86 -5.49
N ARG A 174 -18.75 18.64 -5.28
CA ARG A 174 -20.01 18.40 -5.98
C ARG A 174 -20.22 19.28 -7.21
N CYS A 175 -19.95 20.57 -7.11
CA CYS A 175 -20.27 21.54 -8.16
C CYS A 175 -19.05 22.24 -8.76
N GLY A 176 -17.85 22.02 -8.24
CA GLY A 176 -16.63 22.63 -8.73
C GLY A 176 -16.45 24.11 -8.37
N ALA A 177 -17.31 24.69 -7.52
CA ALA A 177 -17.15 26.07 -7.08
C ALA A 177 -15.80 26.26 -6.37
N PRO A 178 -15.03 27.31 -6.71
CA PRO A 178 -13.74 27.54 -6.07
C PRO A 178 -13.87 27.83 -4.58
N GLY A 179 -12.90 27.27 -3.79
CA GLY A 179 -12.85 27.46 -2.34
C GLY A 179 -12.13 28.75 -1.91
N PRO A 180 -11.79 28.87 -0.62
CA PRO A 180 -11.78 27.79 0.37
C PRO A 180 -13.17 27.38 0.90
N HIS A 181 -13.32 26.08 1.24
CA HIS A 181 -14.54 25.52 1.81
C HIS A 181 -14.34 25.12 3.28
N THR A 182 -15.39 25.30 4.10
CA THR A 182 -15.36 25.01 5.56
C THR A 182 -16.15 23.76 5.95
N ALA A 183 -16.63 23.01 4.97
CA ALA A 183 -17.32 21.74 5.19
C ALA A 183 -16.67 20.61 4.40
N PHE A 184 -16.69 19.40 4.97
CA PHE A 184 -16.13 18.20 4.34
C PHE A 184 -17.18 17.08 4.37
N SER A 185 -17.28 16.38 3.24
CA SER A 185 -18.18 15.23 3.08
C SER A 185 -17.45 14.09 2.38
N ALA A 186 -17.18 13.00 3.10
CA ALA A 186 -16.57 11.80 2.53
C ALA A 186 -17.41 11.20 1.37
N PRO A 187 -18.75 11.09 1.49
CA PRO A 187 -19.60 10.62 0.40
C PRO A 187 -19.56 11.48 -0.87
N LEU A 188 -19.30 12.78 -0.75
CA LEU A 188 -19.24 13.69 -1.89
C LEU A 188 -17.81 13.86 -2.44
N GLY A 189 -16.81 13.28 -1.77
CA GLY A 189 -15.45 13.27 -2.28
C GLY A 189 -14.58 14.43 -1.78
N GLY A 190 -14.92 15.11 -0.67
CA GLY A 190 -14.05 16.17 -0.13
C GLY A 190 -14.75 17.41 0.39
N GLY A 191 -14.13 18.58 0.16
CA GLY A 191 -14.65 19.89 0.53
C GLY A 191 -15.92 20.24 -0.22
N VAL A 192 -16.90 20.88 0.45
CA VAL A 192 -18.17 21.26 -0.16
C VAL A 192 -18.53 22.70 0.19
N CYS A 193 -19.09 23.42 -0.79
CA CYS A 193 -19.60 24.78 -0.60
C CYS A 193 -20.88 24.78 0.26
N PRO A 194 -21.33 25.94 0.78
CA PRO A 194 -22.54 26.04 1.60
C PRO A 194 -23.78 25.45 0.90
N ASP A 195 -23.95 25.71 -0.40
CA ASP A 195 -25.12 25.26 -1.17
C ASP A 195 -25.14 23.74 -1.42
N CYS A 196 -23.97 23.11 -1.44
CA CYS A 196 -23.83 21.67 -1.66
C CYS A 196 -23.68 20.86 -0.36
N ARG A 197 -23.59 21.53 0.79
CA ARG A 197 -23.32 20.90 2.09
C ARG A 197 -24.49 19.99 2.49
N PRO A 198 -24.25 18.66 2.63
CA PRO A 198 -25.28 17.75 3.12
C PRO A 198 -25.42 17.80 4.65
N PRO A 199 -26.56 17.34 5.21
CA PRO A 199 -26.68 17.09 6.64
C PRO A 199 -25.58 16.14 7.13
N GLY A 200 -24.96 16.43 8.28
CA GLY A 200 -23.89 15.61 8.86
C GLY A 200 -22.48 15.81 8.24
N ALA A 201 -22.33 16.75 7.29
CA ALA A 201 -20.99 17.14 6.83
C ALA A 201 -20.15 17.69 7.99
N ALA A 202 -18.89 17.25 8.09
CA ALA A 202 -17.95 17.79 9.06
C ALA A 202 -17.66 19.27 8.80
N SER A 203 -17.22 20.00 9.84
CA SER A 203 -16.82 21.41 9.77
C SER A 203 -15.41 21.57 10.31
N PRO A 204 -14.40 21.09 9.55
CA PRO A 204 -13.02 21.18 9.99
C PRO A 204 -12.53 22.63 10.03
N ALA A 205 -11.51 22.85 10.86
CA ALA A 205 -10.78 24.11 10.86
C ALA A 205 -10.11 24.36 9.50
N PRO A 206 -9.97 25.61 9.05
CA PRO A 206 -9.33 25.93 7.77
C PRO A 206 -7.91 25.33 7.65
N GLU A 207 -7.13 25.37 8.72
CA GLU A 207 -5.78 24.81 8.79
C GLU A 207 -5.76 23.29 8.60
N SER A 208 -6.82 22.60 8.99
CA SER A 208 -6.96 21.15 8.78
C SER A 208 -7.27 20.84 7.32
N MET A 209 -8.04 21.66 6.63
CA MET A 209 -8.27 21.55 5.18
C MET A 209 -7.00 21.84 4.39
N GLU A 210 -6.24 22.85 4.80
CA GLU A 210 -4.93 23.16 4.21
C GLU A 210 -3.94 22.01 4.38
N LEU A 211 -3.88 21.42 5.59
CA LEU A 211 -3.07 20.24 5.85
C LEU A 211 -3.45 19.06 4.93
N LEU A 212 -4.75 18.77 4.75
CA LEU A 212 -5.20 17.70 3.86
C LEU A 212 -4.78 17.93 2.42
N ALA A 213 -4.87 19.18 1.92
CA ALA A 213 -4.40 19.56 0.59
C ALA A 213 -2.88 19.39 0.49
N ALA A 214 -2.12 19.79 1.50
CA ALA A 214 -0.67 19.64 1.57
C ALA A 214 -0.24 18.16 1.56
N LEU A 215 -0.91 17.31 2.34
CA LEU A 215 -0.64 15.86 2.40
C LEU A 215 -0.94 15.17 1.06
N LEU A 216 -2.00 15.55 0.38
CA LEU A 216 -2.36 15.01 -0.94
C LEU A 216 -1.34 15.42 -2.01
N SER A 217 -0.94 16.68 -2.02
CA SER A 217 0.03 17.22 -3.00
C SER A 217 1.48 16.86 -2.69
N GLY A 218 1.78 16.49 -1.44
CA GLY A 218 3.15 16.23 -0.97
C GLY A 218 3.90 17.51 -0.60
N ASN A 219 3.20 18.58 -0.23
CA ASN A 219 3.79 19.80 0.33
C ASN A 219 4.17 19.56 1.79
N TRP A 220 5.37 19.04 2.00
CA TRP A 220 5.86 18.68 3.33
C TRP A 220 6.20 19.88 4.20
N GLU A 221 6.54 21.02 3.62
CA GLU A 221 6.79 22.25 4.37
C GLU A 221 5.55 22.66 5.17
N THR A 222 4.39 22.73 4.52
CA THR A 222 3.11 23.01 5.19
C THR A 222 2.71 21.87 6.13
N ALA A 223 2.89 20.61 5.73
CA ALA A 223 2.49 19.46 6.55
C ALA A 223 3.27 19.38 7.87
N ASP A 224 4.59 19.55 7.84
CA ASP A 224 5.44 19.48 9.03
C ASP A 224 5.22 20.67 9.98
N ALA A 225 4.86 21.86 9.45
CA ALA A 225 4.52 23.04 10.24
C ALA A 225 3.14 22.97 10.91
N SER A 226 2.31 21.96 10.60
CA SER A 226 0.94 21.84 11.10
C SER A 226 0.86 21.61 12.60
N SER A 227 -0.22 22.15 13.23
CA SER A 227 -0.45 22.01 14.66
C SER A 227 -0.92 20.59 15.03
N PRO A 228 -0.70 20.13 16.29
CA PRO A 228 -1.24 18.85 16.76
C PRO A 228 -2.77 18.77 16.65
N HIS A 229 -3.49 19.91 16.79
CA HIS A 229 -4.94 19.96 16.62
C HIS A 229 -5.32 19.64 15.16
N SER A 230 -4.71 20.34 14.19
CA SER A 230 -4.98 20.13 12.77
C SER A 230 -4.64 18.71 12.33
N ARG A 231 -3.55 18.13 12.86
CA ARG A 231 -3.17 16.72 12.58
C ARG A 231 -4.24 15.73 13.07
N ARG A 232 -4.75 15.89 14.30
CA ARG A 232 -5.82 15.02 14.82
C ARG A 232 -7.11 15.12 14.02
N GLU A 233 -7.51 16.33 13.67
CA GLU A 233 -8.73 16.57 12.88
C GLU A 233 -8.58 16.02 11.47
N ALA A 234 -7.51 16.34 10.76
CA ALA A 234 -7.19 15.80 9.43
C ALA A 234 -7.17 14.27 9.42
N ALA A 235 -6.53 13.66 10.42
CA ALA A 235 -6.48 12.21 10.57
C ALA A 235 -7.86 11.57 10.72
N GLY A 236 -8.79 12.21 11.44
CA GLY A 236 -10.20 11.76 11.55
C GLY A 236 -10.91 11.80 10.19
N LEU A 237 -10.68 12.85 9.42
CA LEU A 237 -11.27 13.01 8.09
C LEU A 237 -10.69 12.00 7.09
N VAL A 238 -9.37 11.77 7.09
CA VAL A 238 -8.71 10.75 6.27
C VAL A 238 -9.26 9.35 6.60
N ALA A 239 -9.39 9.02 7.89
CA ALA A 239 -9.94 7.73 8.31
C ALA A 239 -11.39 7.54 7.86
N SER A 240 -12.23 8.59 7.98
CA SER A 240 -13.61 8.58 7.51
C SER A 240 -13.70 8.40 5.99
N TYR A 241 -12.85 9.11 5.25
CA TYR A 241 -12.78 9.01 3.79
C TYR A 241 -12.34 7.62 3.33
N LEU A 242 -11.29 7.08 3.93
CA LEU A 242 -10.82 5.74 3.66
C LEU A 242 -11.89 4.67 3.96
N GLN A 243 -12.58 4.79 5.11
CA GLN A 243 -13.63 3.85 5.49
C GLN A 243 -14.81 3.88 4.51
N TRP A 244 -15.17 5.07 4.00
CA TRP A 244 -16.23 5.23 3.01
C TRP A 244 -15.94 4.44 1.71
N HIS A 245 -14.70 4.56 1.20
CA HIS A 245 -14.33 3.93 -0.06
C HIS A 245 -14.00 2.43 0.05
N LEU A 246 -13.42 2.00 1.18
CA LEU A 246 -13.05 0.59 1.36
C LEU A 246 -14.18 -0.30 1.86
N GLU A 247 -15.33 0.26 2.29
CA GLU A 247 -16.45 -0.48 2.92
C GLU A 247 -16.03 -1.41 4.08
N ARG A 248 -14.76 -1.43 4.45
CA ARG A 248 -14.15 -2.27 5.48
C ARG A 248 -13.13 -1.49 6.30
N VAL A 249 -13.18 -1.69 7.61
CA VAL A 249 -12.25 -1.06 8.54
C VAL A 249 -10.83 -1.61 8.35
N VAL A 250 -9.85 -0.73 8.13
CA VAL A 250 -8.42 -1.07 8.22
C VAL A 250 -8.06 -1.26 9.69
N LYS A 251 -7.78 -2.49 10.09
CA LYS A 251 -7.61 -2.87 11.51
C LYS A 251 -6.39 -2.22 12.14
N SER A 252 -5.30 -2.10 11.39
CA SER A 252 -4.04 -1.53 11.86
C SER A 252 -4.10 -0.03 12.12
N LEU A 253 -5.08 0.71 11.55
CA LEU A 253 -5.30 2.12 11.90
C LEU A 253 -5.62 2.36 13.38
N LYS A 254 -6.21 1.37 14.06
CA LYS A 254 -6.52 1.45 15.50
C LYS A 254 -5.26 1.41 16.39
N LEU A 255 -4.13 0.96 15.84
CA LEU A 255 -2.86 0.84 16.55
C LEU A 255 -1.99 2.11 16.42
N VAL A 256 -2.34 3.00 15.50
CA VAL A 256 -1.58 4.23 15.25
C VAL A 256 -1.89 5.23 16.34
N GLU A 257 -0.88 5.56 17.14
CA GLU A 257 -0.96 6.66 18.11
C GLU A 257 -0.92 7.98 17.34
N ARG A 258 -1.91 8.83 17.60
CA ARG A 258 -2.04 10.18 17.00
C ARG A 258 -1.81 11.20 18.11
N GLN A 259 -0.65 11.82 18.09
CA GLN A 259 -0.24 12.85 19.05
C GLN A 259 -0.90 14.20 18.78
#